data_93ed31c7ea0cf71b735110cf69753051
#
_entry.id   93ed31c7ea0cf71b735110cf69753051
#
_cell.length_a   1.000
_cell.length_b   1.000
_cell.length_c   1.000
_cell.angle_alpha   90.00
_cell.angle_beta   90.00
_cell.angle_gamma   90.00
#
_symmetry.space_group_name_H-M   'P 1'
#
loop_
_entity.id
_entity.type
_entity.pdbx_description
1 polymer ?
#
loop_
_entity_poly.entity_id
_entity_poly.type
_entity_poly.pdbx_seq_one_letter_code
_entity_poly.pdbx_strand_id
1 'polypeptide(L)'
;MLTLKLISEETERVIKGLEKKHFEGAREAVEKVLEYDKIRREAQQKLDSNKQQQNQLAKQIGSLMKEGKKEEAENIKTTVADLKAADKALQEIMDKAQADMTHVLLDIPNIPNKDVPEGKDASSNVVIKEDLTNMPQLGDEALCHWDLLKKYNLVDFDLGVKITGAGFPVYIGKMARFQRALEAFFLDEARKSGYLEIQPPYVVNEASGLGTGQLPDKEGQMYHANLDNLFLIPTAEVPVTNIFRDEILDEKDLPIKRCAYSACFRREAGSYGKDVRGLNRLHQCDKVEIVRIDTPEHSYQSWHEMLDHVEGLLKKLELPYHLLLLCGGDMSFTSSICVDFETYSAAQHRWLEVSSVSNFESYQANRLHCRYRHSEDKKIELCHTLNGSALALPRIVATILENNQTPQGIRVPKVLVPYCGFEYLDDKND
;
A
#
# COMPACT_ATOMS: atom_id res chain seq x y z
N MET A 1 -3.75 -7.63 -7.01
CA MET A 1 -3.42 -9.01 -7.47
C MET A 1 -3.00 -8.98 -8.93
N LEU A 2 -2.17 -9.92 -9.36
CA LEU A 2 -1.80 -10.06 -10.76
C LEU A 2 -3.03 -10.34 -11.62
N THR A 3 -3.03 -9.86 -12.86
CA THR A 3 -4.12 -10.16 -13.79
C THR A 3 -3.97 -11.55 -14.39
N LEU A 4 -5.10 -12.23 -14.66
CA LEU A 4 -5.06 -13.52 -15.36
C LEU A 4 -4.40 -13.42 -16.73
N LYS A 5 -4.59 -12.29 -17.43
CA LYS A 5 -3.95 -12.03 -18.71
C LYS A 5 -2.42 -12.10 -18.58
N LEU A 6 -1.84 -11.37 -17.63
CA LEU A 6 -0.40 -11.38 -17.39
C LEU A 6 0.10 -12.80 -17.06
N ILE A 7 -0.59 -13.51 -16.16
CA ILE A 7 -0.23 -14.87 -15.76
C ILE A 7 -0.27 -15.84 -16.95
N SER A 8 -1.27 -15.76 -17.80
CA SER A 8 -1.45 -16.68 -18.93
C SER A 8 -0.55 -16.36 -20.13
N GLU A 9 -0.31 -15.08 -20.42
CA GLU A 9 0.48 -14.65 -21.57
C GLU A 9 1.98 -14.65 -21.27
N GLU A 10 2.37 -14.39 -20.01
CA GLU A 10 3.77 -14.22 -19.60
C GLU A 10 4.13 -15.13 -18.41
N THR A 11 3.65 -16.37 -18.40
CA THR A 11 3.76 -17.33 -17.28
C THR A 11 5.18 -17.44 -16.71
N GLU A 12 6.19 -17.65 -17.54
CA GLU A 12 7.59 -17.80 -17.09
C GLU A 12 8.17 -16.49 -16.53
N ARG A 13 7.78 -15.34 -17.07
CA ARG A 13 8.15 -14.03 -16.51
C ARG A 13 7.55 -13.83 -15.11
N VAL A 14 6.28 -14.22 -14.93
CA VAL A 14 5.62 -14.15 -13.62
C VAL A 14 6.33 -15.04 -12.62
N ILE A 15 6.60 -16.32 -12.96
CA ILE A 15 7.30 -17.26 -12.08
C ILE A 15 8.65 -16.70 -11.65
N LYS A 16 9.49 -16.25 -12.62
CA LYS A 16 10.79 -15.64 -12.31
C LYS A 16 10.67 -14.40 -11.42
N GLY A 17 9.66 -13.55 -11.64
CA GLY A 17 9.42 -12.38 -10.79
C GLY A 17 9.05 -12.76 -9.37
N LEU A 18 8.26 -13.80 -9.18
CA LEU A 18 7.90 -14.34 -7.86
C LEU A 18 9.12 -14.98 -7.16
N GLU A 19 9.94 -15.72 -7.89
CA GLU A 19 11.22 -16.28 -7.40
C GLU A 19 12.17 -15.16 -6.96
N LYS A 20 12.22 -14.05 -7.70
CA LYS A 20 13.02 -12.86 -7.35
C LYS A 20 12.56 -12.21 -6.04
N LYS A 21 11.26 -12.31 -5.71
CA LYS A 21 10.70 -11.94 -4.40
C LYS A 21 10.85 -13.03 -3.32
N HIS A 22 11.56 -14.11 -3.62
CA HIS A 22 11.69 -15.27 -2.73
C HIS A 22 10.34 -15.87 -2.30
N PHE A 23 9.32 -15.78 -3.18
CA PHE A 23 8.02 -16.40 -2.93
C PHE A 23 8.12 -17.91 -3.13
N GLU A 24 7.99 -18.66 -2.02
CA GLU A 24 8.06 -20.12 -2.04
C GLU A 24 6.86 -20.72 -2.80
N GLY A 25 7.11 -21.75 -3.62
CA GLY A 25 6.06 -22.39 -4.40
C GLY A 25 5.53 -21.53 -5.56
N ALA A 26 6.36 -20.64 -6.12
CA ALA A 26 5.96 -19.71 -7.19
C ALA A 26 5.33 -20.43 -8.40
N ARG A 27 5.97 -21.49 -8.88
CA ARG A 27 5.47 -22.27 -10.03
C ARG A 27 4.15 -22.95 -9.72
N GLU A 28 4.07 -23.62 -8.57
CA GLU A 28 2.86 -24.35 -8.13
C GLU A 28 1.66 -23.39 -7.95
N ALA A 29 1.90 -22.20 -7.42
CA ALA A 29 0.84 -21.19 -7.25
C ALA A 29 0.32 -20.70 -8.60
N VAL A 30 1.22 -20.41 -9.56
CA VAL A 30 0.86 -19.97 -10.91
C VAL A 30 0.12 -21.09 -11.66
N GLU A 31 0.60 -22.32 -11.60
CA GLU A 31 -0.05 -23.49 -12.23
C GLU A 31 -1.46 -23.72 -11.68
N LYS A 32 -1.66 -23.60 -10.36
CA LYS A 32 -3.01 -23.68 -9.74
C LYS A 32 -3.96 -22.60 -10.26
N VAL A 33 -3.50 -21.36 -10.38
CA VAL A 33 -4.31 -20.26 -10.96
C VAL A 33 -4.75 -20.62 -12.37
N LEU A 34 -3.84 -21.11 -13.21
CA LEU A 34 -4.13 -21.51 -14.59
C LEU A 34 -5.07 -22.72 -14.67
N GLU A 35 -4.93 -23.67 -13.76
CA GLU A 35 -5.82 -24.83 -13.64
C GLU A 35 -7.24 -24.41 -13.29
N TYR A 36 -7.42 -23.57 -12.25
CA TYR A 36 -8.73 -23.06 -11.88
C TYR A 36 -9.37 -22.21 -12.97
N ASP A 37 -8.59 -21.37 -13.67
CA ASP A 37 -9.09 -20.61 -14.80
C ASP A 37 -9.53 -21.54 -15.95
N LYS A 38 -8.82 -22.63 -16.21
CA LYS A 38 -9.23 -23.64 -17.20
C LYS A 38 -10.56 -24.27 -16.82
N ILE A 39 -10.71 -24.72 -15.58
CA ILE A 39 -11.97 -25.32 -15.07
C ILE A 39 -13.13 -24.33 -15.22
N ARG A 40 -12.92 -23.08 -14.82
CA ARG A 40 -13.91 -21.99 -14.94
C ARG A 40 -14.33 -21.77 -16.40
N ARG A 41 -13.36 -21.66 -17.32
CA ARG A 41 -13.63 -21.47 -18.77
C ARG A 41 -14.36 -22.64 -19.39
N GLU A 42 -13.98 -23.87 -19.06
CA GLU A 42 -14.66 -25.07 -19.55
C GLU A 42 -16.12 -25.14 -19.06
N ALA A 43 -16.36 -24.83 -17.78
CA ALA A 43 -17.72 -24.75 -17.24
C ALA A 43 -18.54 -23.65 -17.91
N GLN A 44 -17.97 -22.45 -18.12
CA GLN A 44 -18.62 -21.35 -18.82
C GLN A 44 -18.98 -21.74 -20.26
N GLN A 45 -18.08 -22.38 -20.99
CA GLN A 45 -18.33 -22.82 -22.36
C GLN A 45 -19.48 -23.80 -22.47
N LYS A 46 -19.55 -24.76 -21.50
CA LYS A 46 -20.66 -25.70 -21.41
C LYS A 46 -21.99 -25.03 -21.09
N LEU A 47 -21.99 -24.07 -20.15
CA LEU A 47 -23.16 -23.25 -19.82
C LEU A 47 -23.69 -22.49 -21.04
N ASP A 48 -22.81 -21.86 -21.80
CA ASP A 48 -23.18 -21.10 -22.99
C ASP A 48 -23.76 -22.03 -24.08
N SER A 49 -23.17 -23.21 -24.28
CA SER A 49 -23.67 -24.24 -25.18
C SER A 49 -25.05 -24.73 -24.77
N ASN A 50 -25.25 -25.05 -23.48
CA ASN A 50 -26.54 -25.50 -22.93
C ASN A 50 -27.62 -24.43 -23.12
N LYS A 51 -27.29 -23.15 -22.83
CA LYS A 51 -28.23 -22.03 -23.04
C LYS A 51 -28.64 -21.88 -24.51
N GLN A 52 -27.70 -22.04 -25.42
CA GLN A 52 -27.99 -22.03 -26.85
C GLN A 52 -28.93 -23.18 -27.25
N GLN A 53 -28.68 -24.39 -26.76
CA GLN A 53 -29.51 -25.58 -27.00
C GLN A 53 -30.90 -25.38 -26.38
N GLN A 54 -31.03 -24.89 -25.15
CA GLN A 54 -32.33 -24.60 -24.53
C GLN A 54 -33.15 -23.60 -25.35
N ASN A 55 -32.50 -22.55 -25.88
CA ASN A 55 -33.19 -21.58 -26.73
C ASN A 55 -33.69 -22.18 -28.05
N GLN A 56 -32.97 -23.15 -28.64
CA GLN A 56 -33.39 -23.86 -29.84
C GLN A 56 -34.57 -24.81 -29.51
N LEU A 57 -34.47 -25.58 -28.44
CA LEU A 57 -35.52 -26.50 -27.98
C LEU A 57 -36.81 -25.74 -27.60
N ALA A 58 -36.71 -24.57 -26.99
CA ALA A 58 -37.87 -23.73 -26.68
C ALA A 58 -38.63 -23.30 -27.92
N LYS A 59 -37.93 -22.98 -29.02
CA LYS A 59 -38.56 -22.67 -30.30
C LYS A 59 -39.27 -23.90 -30.90
N GLN A 60 -38.65 -25.10 -30.81
CA GLN A 60 -39.23 -26.34 -31.29
C GLN A 60 -40.51 -26.70 -30.51
N ILE A 61 -40.51 -26.56 -29.17
CA ILE A 61 -41.70 -26.75 -28.33
C ILE A 61 -42.85 -25.86 -28.84
N GLY A 62 -42.55 -24.56 -29.12
CA GLY A 62 -43.54 -23.62 -29.64
C GLY A 62 -44.16 -24.06 -30.99
N SER A 63 -43.35 -24.63 -31.88
CA SER A 63 -43.83 -25.14 -33.20
C SER A 63 -44.66 -26.42 -33.00
N LEU A 64 -44.19 -27.38 -32.25
CA LEU A 64 -44.89 -28.66 -31.97
C LEU A 64 -46.23 -28.45 -31.26
N MET A 65 -46.30 -27.51 -30.37
CA MET A 65 -47.59 -27.16 -29.70
C MET A 65 -48.59 -26.56 -30.69
N LYS A 66 -48.17 -25.75 -31.66
CA LYS A 66 -49.01 -25.21 -32.72
C LYS A 66 -49.50 -26.31 -33.69
N GLU A 67 -48.68 -27.35 -33.91
CA GLU A 67 -49.00 -28.51 -34.75
C GLU A 67 -49.84 -29.57 -34.02
N GLY A 68 -50.12 -29.42 -32.71
CA GLY A 68 -50.87 -30.36 -31.91
C GLY A 68 -50.09 -31.59 -31.45
N LYS A 69 -48.78 -31.64 -31.65
CA LYS A 69 -47.86 -32.75 -31.25
C LYS A 69 -47.44 -32.67 -29.78
N LYS A 70 -48.40 -32.85 -28.88
CA LYS A 70 -48.20 -32.62 -27.44
C LYS A 70 -47.16 -33.57 -26.81
N GLU A 71 -47.14 -34.87 -27.20
CA GLU A 71 -46.23 -35.87 -26.68
C GLU A 71 -44.76 -35.55 -27.04
N GLU A 72 -44.50 -35.19 -28.29
CA GLU A 72 -43.17 -34.75 -28.73
C GLU A 72 -42.71 -33.48 -28.00
N ALA A 73 -43.63 -32.54 -27.79
CA ALA A 73 -43.34 -31.31 -27.02
C ALA A 73 -43.00 -31.60 -25.55
N GLU A 74 -43.63 -32.59 -24.93
CA GLU A 74 -43.37 -32.99 -23.54
C GLU A 74 -42.01 -33.68 -23.40
N ASN A 75 -41.60 -34.51 -24.33
CA ASN A 75 -40.26 -35.12 -24.37
C ASN A 75 -39.16 -34.05 -24.46
N ILE A 76 -39.36 -32.99 -25.28
CA ILE A 76 -38.39 -31.87 -25.37
C ILE A 76 -38.35 -31.06 -24.07
N LYS A 77 -39.49 -30.88 -23.40
CA LYS A 77 -39.52 -30.22 -22.09
C LYS A 77 -38.70 -30.95 -21.04
N THR A 78 -38.72 -32.29 -21.04
CA THR A 78 -37.88 -33.08 -20.15
C THR A 78 -36.40 -32.84 -20.44
N THR A 79 -36.00 -32.85 -21.72
CA THR A 79 -34.61 -32.49 -22.11
C THR A 79 -34.20 -31.07 -21.65
N VAL A 80 -35.11 -30.10 -21.76
CA VAL A 80 -34.84 -28.73 -21.25
C VAL A 80 -34.69 -28.74 -19.73
N ALA A 81 -35.47 -29.54 -19.00
CA ALA A 81 -35.34 -29.65 -17.55
C ALA A 81 -34.01 -30.28 -17.15
N ASP A 82 -33.55 -31.31 -17.86
CA ASP A 82 -32.23 -31.94 -17.63
C ASP A 82 -31.10 -30.99 -17.90
N LEU A 83 -31.17 -30.19 -18.99
CA LEU A 83 -30.17 -29.14 -19.27
C LEU A 83 -30.13 -28.07 -18.18
N LYS A 84 -31.27 -27.64 -17.64
CA LYS A 84 -31.32 -26.71 -16.54
C LYS A 84 -30.70 -27.25 -15.25
N ALA A 85 -30.92 -28.54 -14.96
CA ALA A 85 -30.28 -29.20 -13.83
C ALA A 85 -28.75 -29.28 -14.00
N ALA A 86 -28.30 -29.60 -15.23
CA ALA A 86 -26.86 -29.57 -15.56
C ALA A 86 -26.25 -28.17 -15.46
N ASP A 87 -27.00 -27.13 -15.86
CA ASP A 87 -26.53 -25.73 -15.73
C ASP A 87 -26.28 -25.32 -14.29
N LYS A 88 -27.12 -25.75 -13.35
CA LYS A 88 -26.92 -25.49 -11.93
C LYS A 88 -25.62 -26.11 -11.42
N ALA A 89 -25.35 -27.37 -11.79
CA ALA A 89 -24.10 -28.03 -11.40
C ALA A 89 -22.86 -27.36 -12.02
N LEU A 90 -22.96 -26.95 -13.29
CA LEU A 90 -21.88 -26.21 -13.97
C LEU A 90 -21.63 -24.84 -13.33
N GLN A 91 -22.68 -24.14 -12.90
CA GLN A 91 -22.57 -22.86 -12.20
C GLN A 91 -21.84 -23.04 -10.85
N GLU A 92 -22.19 -24.08 -10.09
CA GLU A 92 -21.50 -24.41 -8.81
C GLU A 92 -20.01 -24.71 -9.02
N ILE A 93 -19.67 -25.45 -10.10
CA ILE A 93 -18.27 -25.72 -10.47
C ILE A 93 -17.54 -24.42 -10.83
N MET A 94 -18.17 -23.56 -11.62
CA MET A 94 -17.59 -22.29 -12.03
C MET A 94 -17.35 -21.34 -10.85
N ASP A 95 -18.35 -21.21 -9.96
CA ASP A 95 -18.28 -20.35 -8.78
C ASP A 95 -17.20 -20.85 -7.81
N LYS A 96 -17.10 -22.17 -7.62
CA LYS A 96 -16.04 -22.76 -6.81
C LYS A 96 -14.66 -22.51 -7.41
N ALA A 97 -14.47 -22.78 -8.69
CA ALA A 97 -13.20 -22.54 -9.36
C ALA A 97 -12.78 -21.06 -9.30
N GLN A 98 -13.75 -20.13 -9.43
CA GLN A 98 -13.50 -18.69 -9.28
C GLN A 98 -13.08 -18.33 -7.86
N ALA A 99 -13.73 -18.88 -6.83
CA ALA A 99 -13.39 -18.63 -5.42
C ALA A 99 -12.00 -19.19 -5.08
N ASP A 100 -11.71 -20.43 -5.46
CA ASP A 100 -10.41 -21.09 -5.23
C ASP A 100 -9.27 -20.33 -5.95
N MET A 101 -9.50 -19.92 -7.19
CA MET A 101 -8.56 -19.08 -7.95
C MET A 101 -8.30 -17.74 -7.28
N THR A 102 -9.35 -17.06 -6.83
CA THR A 102 -9.23 -15.77 -6.14
C THR A 102 -8.44 -15.93 -4.85
N HIS A 103 -8.67 -16.98 -4.09
CA HIS A 103 -7.92 -17.27 -2.86
C HIS A 103 -6.42 -17.39 -3.16
N VAL A 104 -6.03 -18.18 -4.16
CA VAL A 104 -4.61 -18.31 -4.56
C VAL A 104 -4.04 -16.98 -5.05
N LEU A 105 -4.79 -16.21 -5.87
CA LEU A 105 -4.36 -14.91 -6.37
C LEU A 105 -4.12 -13.87 -5.26
N LEU A 106 -4.89 -13.91 -4.17
CA LEU A 106 -4.69 -13.03 -3.01
C LEU A 106 -3.39 -13.36 -2.26
N ASP A 107 -2.89 -14.58 -2.38
CA ASP A 107 -1.65 -15.04 -1.76
C ASP A 107 -0.39 -14.83 -2.61
N ILE A 108 -0.55 -14.51 -3.89
CA ILE A 108 0.57 -14.26 -4.80
C ILE A 108 0.97 -12.77 -4.71
N PRO A 109 2.26 -12.43 -4.43
CA PRO A 109 2.74 -11.06 -4.41
C PRO A 109 2.79 -10.46 -5.81
N ASN A 110 2.99 -9.14 -5.88
CA ASN A 110 3.30 -8.46 -7.13
C ASN A 110 4.69 -8.87 -7.64
N ILE A 111 4.91 -8.84 -8.96
CA ILE A 111 6.22 -9.11 -9.55
C ILE A 111 7.08 -7.84 -9.57
N PRO A 112 8.41 -7.95 -9.32
CA PRO A 112 9.31 -6.82 -9.38
C PRO A 112 9.49 -6.29 -10.80
N ASN A 113 9.67 -4.97 -10.89
CA ASN A 113 10.15 -4.34 -12.11
C ASN A 113 11.55 -4.88 -12.49
N LYS A 114 11.91 -4.78 -13.77
CA LYS A 114 13.20 -5.26 -14.30
C LYS A 114 14.41 -4.62 -13.61
N ASP A 115 14.29 -3.36 -13.17
CA ASP A 115 15.37 -2.57 -12.58
C ASP A 115 15.59 -2.86 -11.08
N VAL A 116 14.71 -3.64 -10.45
CA VAL A 116 14.86 -4.07 -9.05
C VAL A 116 16.07 -5.02 -8.94
N PRO A 117 17.01 -4.80 -8.00
CA PRO A 117 18.15 -5.69 -7.81
C PRO A 117 17.74 -7.06 -7.26
N GLU A 118 18.56 -8.07 -7.57
CA GLU A 118 18.46 -9.39 -6.94
C GLU A 118 18.93 -9.27 -5.48
N GLY A 119 18.29 -10.04 -4.59
CA GLY A 119 18.69 -10.05 -3.18
C GLY A 119 17.62 -10.66 -2.30
N LYS A 120 18.04 -11.21 -1.17
CA LYS A 120 17.18 -11.91 -0.23
C LYS A 120 16.61 -10.99 0.86
N ASP A 121 17.38 -9.99 1.26
CA ASP A 121 17.09 -9.10 2.38
C ASP A 121 17.74 -7.73 2.18
N ALA A 122 17.56 -6.84 3.15
CA ALA A 122 18.03 -5.45 3.12
C ALA A 122 19.53 -5.28 2.83
N SER A 123 20.37 -6.29 3.07
CA SER A 123 21.82 -6.22 2.77
C SER A 123 22.14 -6.13 1.27
N SER A 124 21.16 -6.46 0.44
CA SER A 124 21.26 -6.42 -1.03
C SER A 124 20.62 -5.17 -1.65
N ASN A 125 20.09 -4.27 -0.84
CA ASN A 125 19.56 -3.00 -1.30
C ASN A 125 20.69 -2.11 -1.85
N VAL A 126 20.37 -1.25 -2.82
CA VAL A 126 21.38 -0.44 -3.53
C VAL A 126 21.15 1.03 -3.27
N VAL A 127 22.15 1.72 -2.73
CA VAL A 127 22.13 3.18 -2.64
C VAL A 127 22.25 3.77 -4.05
N ILE A 128 21.20 4.44 -4.51
CA ILE A 128 21.14 5.03 -5.86
C ILE A 128 21.44 6.53 -5.87
N LYS A 129 21.33 7.18 -4.72
CA LYS A 129 21.61 8.61 -4.53
C LYS A 129 21.85 8.91 -3.06
N GLU A 130 22.72 9.89 -2.78
CA GLU A 130 22.95 10.38 -1.42
C GLU A 130 23.26 11.89 -1.41
N ASP A 131 22.93 12.53 -0.29
CA ASP A 131 23.34 13.90 0.03
C ASP A 131 23.83 13.95 1.48
N LEU A 132 25.14 14.08 1.63
CA LEU A 132 25.83 14.09 2.91
C LEU A 132 26.26 15.52 3.32
N THR A 133 25.77 16.56 2.62
CA THR A 133 26.17 17.96 2.85
C THR A 133 25.96 18.39 4.30
N ASN A 134 24.87 17.96 4.92
CA ASN A 134 24.49 18.32 6.28
C ASN A 134 24.82 17.22 7.31
N MET A 135 25.85 16.40 7.06
CA MET A 135 26.26 15.38 8.04
C MET A 135 26.64 16.04 9.37
N PRO A 136 25.94 15.71 10.47
CA PRO A 136 26.18 16.33 11.76
C PRO A 136 27.55 15.90 12.33
N GLN A 137 28.26 16.85 12.91
CA GLN A 137 29.51 16.62 13.64
C GLN A 137 29.21 16.84 15.12
N LEU A 138 28.84 15.79 15.81
CA LEU A 138 28.56 15.80 17.25
C LEU A 138 29.77 15.27 18.03
N GLY A 139 29.99 15.80 19.22
CA GLY A 139 31.00 15.28 20.15
C GLY A 139 30.59 13.93 20.76
N ASP A 140 31.53 13.31 21.49
CA ASP A 140 31.33 12.01 22.13
C ASP A 140 30.20 11.99 23.19
N GLU A 141 29.77 13.18 23.64
CA GLU A 141 28.68 13.36 24.61
C GLU A 141 27.29 13.50 23.95
N ALA A 142 27.17 13.27 22.65
CA ALA A 142 25.89 13.33 21.94
C ALA A 142 24.87 12.34 22.51
N LEU A 143 23.69 12.87 22.85
CA LEU A 143 22.61 12.08 23.42
C LEU A 143 21.71 11.51 22.33
N CYS A 144 21.29 10.27 22.49
CA CYS A 144 20.24 9.69 21.65
C CYS A 144 18.90 10.40 21.89
N HIS A 145 18.01 10.35 20.91
CA HIS A 145 16.72 11.05 21.01
C HIS A 145 15.90 10.66 22.25
N TRP A 146 15.90 9.43 22.71
CA TRP A 146 15.19 9.02 23.92
C TRP A 146 15.73 9.67 25.20
N ASP A 147 17.04 9.96 25.26
CA ASP A 147 17.65 10.68 26.39
C ASP A 147 17.34 12.20 26.28
N LEU A 148 17.33 12.77 25.07
CA LEU A 148 16.92 14.14 24.81
C LEU A 148 15.43 14.37 25.15
N LEU A 149 14.55 13.44 24.76
CA LEU A 149 13.13 13.50 25.07
C LEU A 149 12.88 13.52 26.58
N LYS A 150 13.64 12.72 27.32
CA LYS A 150 13.58 12.69 28.80
C LYS A 150 14.18 13.97 29.41
N LYS A 151 15.35 14.42 28.93
CA LYS A 151 16.06 15.59 29.42
C LYS A 151 15.19 16.85 29.35
N TYR A 152 14.47 17.05 28.26
CA TYR A 152 13.62 18.21 28.03
C TYR A 152 12.14 17.98 28.27
N ASN A 153 11.75 16.83 28.86
CA ASN A 153 10.36 16.44 29.14
C ASN A 153 9.43 16.61 27.93
N LEU A 154 9.86 16.14 26.76
CA LEU A 154 9.17 16.32 25.49
C LEU A 154 8.18 15.19 25.16
N VAL A 155 8.47 13.97 25.63
CA VAL A 155 7.62 12.78 25.45
C VAL A 155 7.63 11.96 26.74
N ASP A 156 6.45 11.53 27.17
CA ASP A 156 6.28 10.65 28.32
C ASP A 156 5.79 9.26 27.84
N PHE A 157 6.69 8.29 27.90
CA PHE A 157 6.39 6.90 27.54
C PHE A 157 5.68 6.16 28.69
N ASP A 158 5.90 6.54 29.95
CA ASP A 158 5.26 5.91 31.10
C ASP A 158 3.78 6.25 31.18
N LEU A 159 3.40 7.49 30.82
CA LEU A 159 2.01 7.84 30.61
C LEU A 159 1.38 7.06 29.48
N GLY A 160 2.10 6.85 28.39
CA GLY A 160 1.64 6.02 27.27
C GLY A 160 1.36 4.57 27.70
N VAL A 161 2.27 3.98 28.47
CA VAL A 161 2.08 2.65 29.06
C VAL A 161 0.87 2.60 29.98
N LYS A 162 0.68 3.64 30.81
CA LYS A 162 -0.47 3.75 31.72
C LYS A 162 -1.81 3.84 30.98
N ILE A 163 -1.86 4.57 29.88
CA ILE A 163 -3.10 4.83 29.13
C ILE A 163 -3.46 3.66 28.21
N THR A 164 -2.47 3.10 27.54
CA THR A 164 -2.69 2.14 26.43
C THR A 164 -1.79 0.91 26.53
N GLY A 165 -0.48 1.13 26.61
CA GLY A 165 0.55 0.08 26.59
C GLY A 165 1.88 0.61 26.03
N ALA A 166 2.89 -0.26 25.99
CA ALA A 166 4.20 0.08 25.40
C ALA A 166 4.04 0.44 23.90
N GLY A 167 4.86 1.36 23.41
CA GLY A 167 4.84 1.77 21.99
C GLY A 167 3.79 2.85 21.64
N PHE A 168 3.15 3.45 22.65
CA PHE A 168 2.22 4.57 22.51
C PHE A 168 2.77 5.79 23.26
N PRO A 169 3.50 6.71 22.60
CA PRO A 169 4.09 7.88 23.25
C PRO A 169 3.04 8.96 23.55
N VAL A 170 3.26 9.73 24.63
CA VAL A 170 2.50 10.95 24.91
C VAL A 170 3.41 12.16 24.68
N TYR A 171 3.14 12.92 23.63
CA TYR A 171 3.88 14.14 23.29
C TYR A 171 3.42 15.31 24.16
N ILE A 172 4.36 16.09 24.72
CA ILE A 172 4.08 17.11 25.71
C ILE A 172 4.58 18.49 25.26
N GLY A 173 3.81 19.55 25.54
CA GLY A 173 4.20 20.95 25.37
C GLY A 173 4.72 21.27 23.97
N LYS A 174 5.95 21.83 23.91
CA LYS A 174 6.60 22.18 22.65
C LYS A 174 6.70 21.01 21.67
N MET A 175 6.83 19.76 22.17
CA MET A 175 6.90 18.59 21.29
C MET A 175 5.57 18.28 20.60
N ALA A 176 4.46 18.42 21.30
CA ALA A 176 3.14 18.26 20.68
C ALA A 176 2.88 19.33 19.61
N ARG A 177 3.36 20.55 19.84
CA ARG A 177 3.31 21.63 18.85
C ARG A 177 4.25 21.36 17.66
N PHE A 178 5.44 20.83 17.92
CA PHE A 178 6.42 20.47 16.89
C PHE A 178 5.89 19.36 15.96
N GLN A 179 5.19 18.35 16.50
CA GLN A 179 4.51 17.32 15.70
C GLN A 179 3.51 17.94 14.73
N ARG A 180 2.61 18.82 15.21
CA ARG A 180 1.64 19.52 14.36
C ARG A 180 2.30 20.45 13.34
N ALA A 181 3.45 21.04 13.69
CA ALA A 181 4.21 21.89 12.79
C ALA A 181 4.80 21.09 11.61
N LEU A 182 5.35 19.90 11.87
CA LEU A 182 5.82 18.97 10.82
C LEU A 182 4.66 18.53 9.93
N GLU A 183 3.54 18.14 10.52
CA GLU A 183 2.33 17.75 9.80
C GLU A 183 1.87 18.86 8.85
N ALA A 184 1.69 20.08 9.37
CA ALA A 184 1.25 21.23 8.59
C ALA A 184 2.26 21.58 7.47
N PHE A 185 3.55 21.53 7.76
CA PHE A 185 4.61 21.78 6.78
C PHE A 185 4.57 20.75 5.64
N PHE A 186 4.46 19.45 5.95
CA PHE A 186 4.44 18.40 4.93
C PHE A 186 3.18 18.46 4.06
N LEU A 187 2.02 18.75 4.64
CA LEU A 187 0.77 18.95 3.90
C LEU A 187 0.85 20.19 2.99
N ASP A 188 1.39 21.30 3.48
CA ASP A 188 1.56 22.51 2.68
C ASP A 188 2.51 22.28 1.49
N GLU A 189 3.61 21.56 1.69
CA GLU A 189 4.54 21.24 0.61
C GLU A 189 3.90 20.27 -0.42
N ALA A 190 3.12 19.29 0.03
CA ALA A 190 2.36 18.41 -0.86
C ALA A 190 1.34 19.22 -1.69
N ARG A 191 0.61 20.16 -1.07
CA ARG A 191 -0.33 21.04 -1.78
C ARG A 191 0.37 21.93 -2.82
N LYS A 192 1.55 22.49 -2.50
CA LYS A 192 2.37 23.24 -3.45
C LYS A 192 2.80 22.40 -4.66
N SER A 193 2.95 21.08 -4.47
CA SER A 193 3.28 20.11 -5.52
C SER A 193 2.04 19.59 -6.25
N GLY A 194 0.86 20.20 -6.02
CA GLY A 194 -0.38 19.90 -6.72
C GLY A 194 -1.19 18.73 -6.17
N TYR A 195 -0.89 18.28 -4.95
CA TYR A 195 -1.71 17.28 -4.27
C TYR A 195 -2.95 17.92 -3.65
N LEU A 196 -4.11 17.29 -3.84
CA LEU A 196 -5.32 17.64 -3.11
C LEU A 196 -5.30 16.94 -1.74
N GLU A 197 -5.42 17.74 -0.69
CA GLU A 197 -5.47 17.25 0.68
C GLU A 197 -6.81 16.57 0.98
N ILE A 198 -6.74 15.41 1.61
CA ILE A 198 -7.88 14.61 2.04
C ILE A 198 -7.73 14.28 3.53
N GLN A 199 -8.81 14.38 4.28
CA GLN A 199 -8.88 13.87 5.65
C GLN A 199 -9.74 12.60 5.68
N PRO A 200 -9.14 11.40 5.60
CA PRO A 200 -9.85 10.15 5.55
C PRO A 200 -10.23 9.62 6.93
N PRO A 201 -11.17 8.66 7.04
CA PRO A 201 -11.39 7.91 8.28
C PRO A 201 -10.16 7.04 8.63
N TYR A 202 -9.93 6.85 9.94
CA TYR A 202 -8.82 6.04 10.46
C TYR A 202 -9.19 4.58 10.69
N VAL A 203 -10.44 4.22 10.41
CA VAL A 203 -10.94 2.85 10.40
C VAL A 203 -11.51 2.55 9.02
N VAL A 204 -11.28 1.33 8.55
CA VAL A 204 -11.69 0.88 7.21
C VAL A 204 -12.37 -0.48 7.29
N ASN A 205 -13.20 -0.80 6.30
CA ASN A 205 -13.79 -2.13 6.14
C ASN A 205 -12.79 -3.11 5.50
N GLU A 206 -13.13 -4.39 5.55
CA GLU A 206 -12.33 -5.48 4.98
C GLU A 206 -12.03 -5.27 3.49
N ALA A 207 -13.01 -4.84 2.70
CA ALA A 207 -12.83 -4.60 1.27
C ALA A 207 -11.75 -3.54 0.98
N SER A 208 -11.60 -2.53 1.85
CA SER A 208 -10.55 -1.52 1.74
C SER A 208 -9.17 -2.11 2.06
N GLY A 209 -9.07 -2.95 3.07
CA GLY A 209 -7.81 -3.66 3.39
C GLY A 209 -7.37 -4.63 2.28
N LEU A 210 -8.34 -5.34 1.68
CA LEU A 210 -8.09 -6.21 0.53
C LEU A 210 -7.66 -5.41 -0.71
N GLY A 211 -8.28 -4.26 -0.95
CA GLY A 211 -8.02 -3.42 -2.11
C GLY A 211 -6.57 -2.97 -2.25
N THR A 212 -5.94 -2.56 -1.17
CA THR A 212 -4.53 -2.12 -1.13
C THR A 212 -3.55 -3.22 -0.73
N GLY A 213 -4.05 -4.40 -0.30
CA GLY A 213 -3.22 -5.59 -0.03
C GLY A 213 -2.68 -5.72 1.39
N GLN A 214 -3.22 -4.95 2.34
CA GLN A 214 -2.99 -5.17 3.77
C GLN A 214 -3.71 -6.42 4.29
N LEU A 215 -4.77 -6.83 3.60
CA LEU A 215 -5.47 -8.08 3.84
C LEU A 215 -5.29 -9.03 2.64
N PRO A 216 -5.21 -10.34 2.88
CA PRO A 216 -5.12 -11.04 4.16
C PRO A 216 -3.89 -10.62 4.97
N ASP A 217 -4.06 -10.37 6.27
CA ASP A 217 -2.97 -9.93 7.16
C ASP A 217 -2.07 -11.11 7.55
N LYS A 218 -1.07 -11.38 6.74
CA LYS A 218 -0.14 -12.52 6.92
C LYS A 218 0.85 -12.30 8.07
N GLU A 219 1.13 -11.04 8.39
CA GLU A 219 2.13 -10.66 9.39
C GLU A 219 1.51 -10.28 10.73
N GLY A 220 0.17 -10.26 10.84
CA GLY A 220 -0.53 -9.91 12.06
C GLY A 220 -0.36 -8.43 12.47
N GLN A 221 -0.21 -7.53 11.49
CA GLN A 221 0.08 -6.11 11.72
C GLN A 221 -1.17 -5.26 11.98
N MET A 222 -2.33 -5.70 11.50
CA MET A 222 -3.56 -4.91 11.57
C MET A 222 -4.23 -5.00 12.95
N TYR A 223 -4.61 -3.85 13.51
CA TYR A 223 -5.57 -3.81 14.62
C TYR A 223 -6.98 -4.01 14.09
N HIS A 224 -7.74 -4.93 14.67
CA HIS A 224 -9.08 -5.28 14.26
C HIS A 224 -10.10 -5.04 15.36
N ALA A 225 -11.10 -4.20 15.09
CA ALA A 225 -12.27 -4.02 15.95
C ALA A 225 -13.31 -5.09 15.60
N ASN A 226 -13.26 -6.22 16.29
CA ASN A 226 -14.01 -7.44 15.94
C ASN A 226 -15.53 -7.28 15.91
N LEU A 227 -16.09 -6.46 16.81
CA LEU A 227 -17.55 -6.30 16.91
C LEU A 227 -18.14 -5.64 15.68
N ASP A 228 -17.43 -4.69 15.09
CA ASP A 228 -17.88 -3.90 13.95
C ASP A 228 -17.26 -4.36 12.63
N ASN A 229 -16.34 -5.33 12.69
CA ASN A 229 -15.51 -5.80 11.56
C ASN A 229 -14.80 -4.66 10.84
N LEU A 230 -14.19 -3.74 11.62
CA LEU A 230 -13.43 -2.62 11.12
C LEU A 230 -11.95 -2.76 11.50
N PHE A 231 -11.06 -2.26 10.66
CA PHE A 231 -9.62 -2.29 10.84
C PHE A 231 -9.07 -0.88 11.02
N LEU A 232 -8.20 -0.68 12.02
CA LEU A 232 -7.45 0.57 12.14
C LEU A 232 -6.40 0.62 11.02
N ILE A 233 -6.27 1.77 10.37
CA ILE A 233 -5.37 1.92 9.23
C ILE A 233 -3.89 1.88 9.65
N PRO A 234 -3.02 1.12 8.95
CA PRO A 234 -1.58 1.15 9.15
C PRO A 234 -0.90 2.30 8.38
N THR A 235 -1.63 2.95 7.47
CA THR A 235 -1.22 4.05 6.59
C THR A 235 -2.45 4.70 5.95
N ALA A 236 -2.39 6.00 5.67
CA ALA A 236 -3.44 6.70 4.92
C ALA A 236 -3.56 6.21 3.45
N GLU A 237 -2.57 5.48 2.93
CA GLU A 237 -2.67 4.80 1.64
C GLU A 237 -3.98 4.02 1.52
N VAL A 238 -4.36 3.27 2.57
CA VAL A 238 -5.53 2.39 2.52
C VAL A 238 -6.81 3.16 2.22
N PRO A 239 -7.26 4.12 3.04
CA PRO A 239 -8.49 4.85 2.75
C PRO A 239 -8.38 5.74 1.51
N VAL A 240 -7.24 6.39 1.27
CA VAL A 240 -7.09 7.34 0.15
C VAL A 240 -7.11 6.63 -1.20
N THR A 241 -6.43 5.49 -1.33
CA THR A 241 -6.46 4.71 -2.58
C THR A 241 -7.84 4.09 -2.82
N ASN A 242 -8.54 3.69 -1.75
CA ASN A 242 -9.88 3.11 -1.84
C ASN A 242 -11.00 4.12 -2.23
N ILE A 243 -10.73 5.42 -2.27
CA ILE A 243 -11.64 6.42 -2.88
C ILE A 243 -11.94 6.05 -4.33
N PHE A 244 -11.00 5.40 -5.00
CA PHE A 244 -11.10 5.02 -6.42
C PHE A 244 -11.47 3.54 -6.63
N ARG A 245 -11.97 2.86 -5.59
CA ARG A 245 -12.45 1.49 -5.72
C ARG A 245 -13.74 1.44 -6.52
N ASP A 246 -13.79 0.49 -7.50
CA ASP A 246 -14.90 0.26 -8.43
C ASP A 246 -15.16 1.43 -9.40
N GLU A 247 -14.19 2.34 -9.57
CA GLU A 247 -14.30 3.52 -10.45
C GLU A 247 -13.72 3.28 -11.84
N ILE A 248 -14.31 3.97 -12.81
CA ILE A 248 -13.75 4.12 -14.16
C ILE A 248 -13.49 5.61 -14.38
N LEU A 249 -12.22 6.00 -14.29
CA LEU A 249 -11.76 7.37 -14.39
C LEU A 249 -11.67 7.80 -15.86
N ASP A 250 -11.75 9.10 -16.13
CA ASP A 250 -11.41 9.64 -17.46
C ASP A 250 -9.89 9.86 -17.54
N GLU A 251 -9.26 9.43 -18.63
CA GLU A 251 -7.82 9.59 -18.86
C GLU A 251 -7.34 11.04 -18.70
N LYS A 252 -8.15 12.02 -19.13
CA LYS A 252 -7.83 13.46 -19.00
C LYS A 252 -7.69 13.96 -17.56
N ASP A 253 -8.24 13.22 -16.58
CA ASP A 253 -8.19 13.58 -15.17
C ASP A 253 -6.96 12.98 -14.46
N LEU A 254 -6.15 12.16 -15.17
CA LEU A 254 -4.92 11.56 -14.68
C LEU A 254 -3.70 12.47 -14.98
N PRO A 255 -2.68 12.49 -14.12
CA PRO A 255 -2.61 11.78 -12.85
C PRO A 255 -3.45 12.42 -11.74
N ILE A 256 -4.14 11.61 -10.96
CA ILE A 256 -4.78 12.07 -9.74
C ILE A 256 -3.77 12.07 -8.61
N LYS A 257 -3.67 13.20 -7.89
CA LYS A 257 -2.72 13.39 -6.78
C LYS A 257 -3.50 13.69 -5.49
N ARG A 258 -3.27 12.90 -4.43
CA ARG A 258 -3.90 13.05 -3.11
C ARG A 258 -2.85 13.03 -2.01
N CYS A 259 -3.02 13.83 -0.97
CA CYS A 259 -2.23 13.74 0.24
C CYS A 259 -3.15 13.68 1.47
N ALA A 260 -2.69 13.02 2.51
CA ALA A 260 -3.43 12.90 3.76
C ALA A 260 -2.49 12.77 4.94
N TYR A 261 -2.80 13.46 6.03
CA TYR A 261 -2.28 13.14 7.35
C TYR A 261 -3.15 12.08 8.01
N SER A 262 -2.53 11.16 8.72
CA SER A 262 -3.25 10.25 9.62
C SER A 262 -2.38 9.76 10.76
N ALA A 263 -3.01 9.41 11.88
CA ALA A 263 -2.47 8.42 12.78
C ALA A 263 -2.48 7.05 12.06
N CYS A 264 -1.39 6.30 12.23
CA CYS A 264 -1.19 4.98 11.64
C CYS A 264 -1.00 3.97 12.77
N PHE A 265 -1.65 2.82 12.68
CA PHE A 265 -1.67 1.81 13.75
C PHE A 265 -1.09 0.50 13.25
N ARG A 266 -0.01 0.02 13.89
CA ARG A 266 0.65 -1.26 13.57
C ARG A 266 0.87 -2.04 14.84
N ARG A 267 0.58 -3.34 14.81
CA ARG A 267 0.79 -4.21 15.99
C ARG A 267 2.27 -4.47 16.27
N GLU A 268 3.14 -4.16 15.32
CA GLU A 268 4.59 -4.35 15.41
C GLU A 268 4.96 -5.77 15.88
N ALA A 269 4.18 -6.76 15.43
CA ALA A 269 4.35 -8.15 15.78
C ALA A 269 5.77 -8.64 15.41
N GLY A 270 6.46 -9.26 16.37
CA GLY A 270 7.81 -9.79 16.16
C GLY A 270 8.95 -8.77 16.34
N SER A 271 8.67 -7.52 16.74
CA SER A 271 9.70 -6.51 16.95
C SER A 271 10.21 -6.49 18.39
N TYR A 272 11.53 -6.59 18.57
CA TYR A 272 12.18 -6.66 19.89
C TYR A 272 13.50 -5.88 19.93
N GLY A 273 13.95 -5.49 21.14
CA GLY A 273 15.30 -5.02 21.38
C GLY A 273 15.53 -3.53 21.10
N LYS A 274 16.72 -3.17 20.58
CA LYS A 274 17.14 -1.76 20.37
C LYS A 274 16.27 -1.02 19.36
N ASP A 275 15.63 -1.73 18.42
CA ASP A 275 14.84 -1.13 17.35
C ASP A 275 13.49 -0.58 17.83
N VAL A 276 13.03 -0.97 19.03
CA VAL A 276 11.79 -0.46 19.65
C VAL A 276 12.03 0.67 20.66
N ARG A 277 13.29 1.14 20.80
CA ARG A 277 13.62 2.18 21.78
C ARG A 277 13.27 3.58 21.28
N GLY A 278 12.66 4.38 22.16
CA GLY A 278 12.28 5.76 21.84
C GLY A 278 11.22 5.84 20.75
N LEU A 279 11.49 6.63 19.70
CA LEU A 279 10.61 6.85 18.57
C LEU A 279 10.92 5.98 17.34
N ASN A 280 11.87 5.04 17.46
CA ASN A 280 12.30 4.24 16.31
C ASN A 280 11.17 3.35 15.76
N ARG A 281 10.34 2.79 16.65
CA ARG A 281 9.23 1.91 16.28
C ARG A 281 8.08 2.01 17.28
N LEU A 282 6.91 2.36 16.80
CA LEU A 282 5.73 2.66 17.62
C LEU A 282 4.51 1.91 17.08
N HIS A 283 3.60 1.55 18.00
CA HIS A 283 2.29 0.97 17.66
C HIS A 283 1.33 2.01 17.06
N GLN A 284 1.50 3.27 17.45
CA GLN A 284 0.81 4.43 16.86
C GLN A 284 1.86 5.45 16.42
N CYS A 285 1.81 5.86 15.17
CA CYS A 285 2.68 6.90 14.61
C CYS A 285 1.88 7.83 13.71
N ASP A 286 2.39 9.05 13.52
CA ASP A 286 1.81 10.04 12.62
C ASP A 286 2.57 10.06 11.31
N LYS A 287 1.84 10.18 10.20
CA LYS A 287 2.41 10.16 8.86
C LYS A 287 1.61 11.03 7.91
N VAL A 288 2.30 11.79 7.06
CA VAL A 288 1.72 12.36 5.85
C VAL A 288 1.98 11.39 4.71
N GLU A 289 0.94 11.03 3.99
CA GLU A 289 0.99 10.12 2.86
C GLU A 289 0.62 10.84 1.57
N ILE A 290 1.31 10.56 0.49
CA ILE A 290 0.98 10.97 -0.86
C ILE A 290 0.61 9.75 -1.69
N VAL A 291 -0.47 9.88 -2.46
CA VAL A 291 -1.01 8.81 -3.32
C VAL A 291 -1.23 9.38 -4.72
N ARG A 292 -0.87 8.60 -5.73
CA ARG A 292 -1.19 8.90 -7.13
C ARG A 292 -1.91 7.74 -7.79
N ILE A 293 -2.83 8.09 -8.68
CA ILE A 293 -3.45 7.18 -9.65
C ILE A 293 -3.07 7.70 -11.03
N ASP A 294 -2.50 6.84 -11.85
CA ASP A 294 -1.99 7.24 -13.17
C ASP A 294 -2.21 6.15 -14.23
N THR A 295 -1.92 6.48 -15.47
CA THR A 295 -1.88 5.51 -16.56
C THR A 295 -0.59 4.66 -16.48
N PRO A 296 -0.57 3.45 -17.05
CA PRO A 296 0.63 2.64 -17.15
C PRO A 296 1.82 3.37 -17.81
N GLU A 297 1.56 4.17 -18.85
CA GLU A 297 2.56 4.89 -19.62
C GLU A 297 3.27 5.97 -18.81
N HIS A 298 2.56 6.64 -17.89
CA HIS A 298 3.07 7.79 -17.15
C HIS A 298 3.46 7.46 -15.69
N SER A 299 3.10 6.30 -15.19
CA SER A 299 3.26 5.97 -13.76
C SER A 299 4.71 6.03 -13.26
N TYR A 300 5.68 5.70 -14.09
CA TYR A 300 7.10 5.79 -13.70
C TYR A 300 7.61 7.22 -13.66
N GLN A 301 7.11 8.10 -14.55
CA GLN A 301 7.36 9.55 -14.43
C GLN A 301 6.75 10.08 -13.14
N SER A 302 5.50 9.73 -12.84
CA SER A 302 4.83 10.05 -11.58
C SER A 302 5.62 9.57 -10.36
N TRP A 303 6.19 8.37 -10.43
CA TRP A 303 7.04 7.81 -9.37
C TRP A 303 8.31 8.65 -9.13
N HIS A 304 9.02 9.03 -10.19
CA HIS A 304 10.17 9.93 -10.08
C HIS A 304 9.81 11.29 -9.49
N GLU A 305 8.69 11.89 -9.90
CA GLU A 305 8.21 13.14 -9.30
C GLU A 305 7.88 13.00 -7.81
N MET A 306 7.42 11.81 -7.37
CA MET A 306 7.21 11.54 -5.95
C MET A 306 8.54 11.42 -5.20
N LEU A 307 9.56 10.78 -5.78
CA LEU A 307 10.90 10.74 -5.21
C LEU A 307 11.48 12.15 -5.06
N ASP A 308 11.38 12.99 -6.09
CA ASP A 308 11.86 14.38 -6.06
C ASP A 308 11.14 15.21 -4.98
N HIS A 309 9.83 14.97 -4.78
CA HIS A 309 9.07 15.64 -3.74
C HIS A 309 9.58 15.26 -2.33
N VAL A 310 9.74 13.99 -2.04
CA VAL A 310 10.25 13.51 -0.74
C VAL A 310 11.68 14.00 -0.49
N GLU A 311 12.53 13.90 -1.50
CA GLU A 311 13.90 14.45 -1.44
C GLU A 311 13.91 15.95 -1.11
N GLY A 312 13.01 16.70 -1.74
CA GLY A 312 12.82 18.13 -1.47
C GLY A 312 12.45 18.46 -0.02
N LEU A 313 11.68 17.60 0.64
CA LEU A 313 11.35 17.75 2.06
C LEU A 313 12.59 17.58 2.94
N LEU A 314 13.40 16.54 2.69
CA LEU A 314 14.63 16.27 3.46
C LEU A 314 15.65 17.40 3.31
N LYS A 315 15.82 17.95 2.08
CA LYS A 315 16.66 19.11 1.82
C LYS A 315 16.20 20.35 2.60
N LYS A 316 14.90 20.62 2.65
CA LYS A 316 14.34 21.76 3.41
C LYS A 316 14.49 21.59 4.92
N LEU A 317 14.50 20.34 5.40
CA LEU A 317 14.79 20.03 6.80
C LEU A 317 16.28 20.04 7.13
N GLU A 318 17.15 20.25 6.14
CA GLU A 318 18.61 20.24 6.26
C GLU A 318 19.14 18.91 6.84
N LEU A 319 18.52 17.76 6.47
CA LEU A 319 18.92 16.44 6.93
C LEU A 319 19.79 15.73 5.88
N PRO A 320 20.85 15.02 6.29
CA PRO A 320 21.58 14.13 5.40
C PRO A 320 20.72 12.91 5.09
N TYR A 321 20.77 12.44 3.85
CA TYR A 321 19.94 11.31 3.42
C TYR A 321 20.61 10.48 2.34
N HIS A 322 20.14 9.25 2.17
CA HIS A 322 20.35 8.46 0.98
C HIS A 322 19.04 7.82 0.49
N LEU A 323 19.00 7.49 -0.80
CA LEU A 323 17.92 6.79 -1.45
C LEU A 323 18.36 5.36 -1.70
N LEU A 324 17.57 4.41 -1.23
CA LEU A 324 17.86 3.00 -1.23
C LEU A 324 16.87 2.26 -2.11
N LEU A 325 17.30 1.79 -3.29
CA LEU A 325 16.49 0.94 -4.14
C LEU A 325 16.44 -0.46 -3.52
N LEU A 326 15.22 -0.89 -3.16
CA LEU A 326 15.02 -2.17 -2.50
C LEU A 326 15.19 -3.33 -3.47
N CYS A 327 15.82 -4.40 -3.01
CA CYS A 327 15.93 -5.67 -3.74
C CYS A 327 14.64 -6.49 -3.66
N GLY A 328 14.53 -7.51 -4.49
CA GLY A 328 13.33 -8.33 -4.58
C GLY A 328 12.85 -8.93 -3.26
N GLY A 329 13.78 -9.38 -2.40
CA GLY A 329 13.46 -10.03 -1.12
C GLY A 329 13.12 -9.08 0.02
N ASP A 330 13.42 -7.77 -0.11
CA ASP A 330 13.12 -6.75 0.90
C ASP A 330 11.90 -5.90 0.58
N MET A 331 11.44 -5.94 -0.68
CA MET A 331 10.26 -5.19 -1.11
C MET A 331 8.96 -5.70 -0.48
N SER A 332 8.04 -4.78 -0.23
CA SER A 332 6.69 -5.14 0.24
C SER A 332 5.99 -6.10 -0.73
N PHE A 333 5.03 -6.84 -0.19
CA PHE A 333 4.22 -7.81 -0.93
C PHE A 333 3.59 -7.24 -2.21
N THR A 334 3.13 -6.00 -2.16
CA THR A 334 2.36 -5.37 -3.23
C THR A 334 3.18 -4.54 -4.22
N SER A 335 4.39 -4.09 -3.85
CA SER A 335 5.21 -3.19 -4.68
C SER A 335 5.82 -3.91 -5.87
N SER A 336 5.86 -3.22 -7.03
CA SER A 336 6.66 -3.62 -8.20
C SER A 336 8.06 -3.00 -8.16
N ILE A 337 8.17 -1.77 -7.65
CA ILE A 337 9.44 -1.10 -7.37
C ILE A 337 9.25 -0.23 -6.12
N CYS A 338 10.29 -0.11 -5.31
CA CYS A 338 10.29 0.68 -4.09
C CYS A 338 11.65 1.33 -3.86
N VAL A 339 11.64 2.61 -3.48
CA VAL A 339 12.81 3.33 -2.98
C VAL A 339 12.50 3.84 -1.59
N ASP A 340 13.37 3.48 -0.65
CA ASP A 340 13.36 4.01 0.69
C ASP A 340 14.27 5.23 0.82
N PHE A 341 13.85 6.19 1.63
CA PHE A 341 14.66 7.31 2.05
C PHE A 341 15.09 7.07 3.48
N GLU A 342 16.37 7.15 3.72
CA GLU A 342 16.93 7.05 5.05
C GLU A 342 17.68 8.32 5.41
N THR A 343 17.58 8.75 6.69
CA THR A 343 18.34 9.86 7.25
C THR A 343 19.31 9.36 8.30
N TYR A 344 20.47 9.99 8.41
CA TYR A 344 21.48 9.59 9.37
C TYR A 344 21.16 10.08 10.78
N SER A 345 21.06 9.17 11.72
CA SER A 345 20.90 9.43 13.15
C SER A 345 22.29 9.49 13.80
N ALA A 346 22.72 10.69 14.16
CA ALA A 346 24.11 10.94 14.55
C ALA A 346 24.52 10.28 15.88
N ALA A 347 23.60 10.21 16.85
CA ALA A 347 23.89 9.60 18.15
C ALA A 347 23.71 8.08 18.13
N GLN A 348 22.90 7.52 17.25
CA GLN A 348 22.76 6.08 17.07
C GLN A 348 23.80 5.52 16.08
N HIS A 349 24.50 6.37 15.34
CA HIS A 349 25.46 6.01 14.28
C HIS A 349 24.87 5.06 13.24
N ARG A 350 23.64 5.34 12.79
CA ARG A 350 22.94 4.52 11.79
C ARG A 350 21.99 5.34 10.93
N TRP A 351 21.64 4.78 9.80
CA TRP A 351 20.59 5.26 8.93
C TRP A 351 19.21 4.81 9.44
N LEU A 352 18.23 5.68 9.37
CA LEU A 352 16.83 5.43 9.74
C LEU A 352 15.94 5.69 8.53
N GLU A 353 15.20 4.68 8.12
CA GLU A 353 14.16 4.80 7.10
C GLU A 353 13.07 5.78 7.56
N VAL A 354 12.82 6.82 6.77
CA VAL A 354 11.84 7.88 7.05
C VAL A 354 10.74 7.99 6.01
N SER A 355 10.92 7.35 4.86
CA SER A 355 9.94 7.26 3.79
C SER A 355 10.20 6.04 2.94
N SER A 356 9.13 5.56 2.33
CA SER A 356 9.14 4.52 1.30
C SER A 356 8.22 4.98 0.18
N VAL A 357 8.72 4.99 -1.07
CA VAL A 357 7.96 5.42 -2.26
C VAL A 357 7.86 4.28 -3.24
N SER A 358 6.63 3.81 -3.47
CA SER A 358 6.34 2.61 -4.26
C SER A 358 5.51 2.90 -5.51
N ASN A 359 5.78 2.15 -6.58
CA ASN A 359 4.86 1.94 -7.68
C ASN A 359 4.36 0.50 -7.64
N PHE A 360 3.06 0.32 -7.60
CA PHE A 360 2.41 -1.00 -7.54
C PHE A 360 1.99 -1.51 -8.91
N GLU A 361 2.21 -0.70 -9.93
CA GLU A 361 1.65 -0.93 -11.28
C GLU A 361 0.14 -1.22 -11.19
N SER A 362 -0.38 -2.20 -11.90
CA SER A 362 -1.80 -2.55 -11.88
C SER A 362 -2.22 -3.46 -10.72
N TYR A 363 -1.32 -3.84 -9.83
CA TYR A 363 -1.59 -4.86 -8.81
C TYR A 363 -2.71 -4.48 -7.84
N GLN A 364 -2.63 -3.27 -7.26
CA GLN A 364 -3.69 -2.75 -6.40
C GLN A 364 -4.92 -2.36 -7.22
N ALA A 365 -4.74 -1.73 -8.38
CA ALA A 365 -5.84 -1.34 -9.25
C ALA A 365 -6.71 -2.54 -9.66
N ASN A 366 -6.11 -3.72 -9.90
CA ASN A 366 -6.84 -4.94 -10.18
C ASN A 366 -7.64 -5.45 -8.96
N ARG A 367 -7.14 -5.26 -7.72
CA ARG A 367 -7.91 -5.56 -6.50
C ARG A 367 -9.06 -4.59 -6.27
N LEU A 368 -8.81 -3.31 -6.56
CA LEU A 368 -9.74 -2.20 -6.39
C LEU A 368 -10.76 -2.09 -7.54
N HIS A 369 -10.56 -2.79 -8.66
CA HIS A 369 -11.27 -2.55 -9.92
C HIS A 369 -11.17 -1.07 -10.37
N CYS A 370 -10.04 -0.42 -10.06
CA CYS A 370 -9.74 0.96 -10.46
C CYS A 370 -9.23 0.96 -11.90
N ARG A 371 -9.99 1.59 -12.79
CA ARG A 371 -9.76 1.57 -14.24
C ARG A 371 -9.86 2.98 -14.80
N TYR A 372 -9.36 3.18 -15.99
CA TYR A 372 -9.58 4.42 -16.73
C TYR A 372 -10.05 4.13 -18.14
N ARG A 373 -10.69 5.12 -18.74
CA ARG A 373 -11.18 5.08 -20.10
C ARG A 373 -10.29 5.93 -20.97
N HIS A 374 -9.70 5.32 -22.00
CA HIS A 374 -8.91 6.02 -22.99
C HIS A 374 -9.72 7.10 -23.70
N SER A 375 -9.13 8.26 -23.93
CA SER A 375 -9.78 9.41 -24.56
C SER A 375 -10.09 9.16 -26.05
N GLU A 376 -9.22 8.41 -26.73
CA GLU A 376 -9.30 8.18 -28.17
C GLU A 376 -10.27 7.04 -28.53
N ASP A 377 -9.98 5.81 -28.12
CA ASP A 377 -10.69 4.61 -28.54
C ASP A 377 -11.74 4.11 -27.53
N LYS A 378 -11.88 4.80 -26.40
CA LYS A 378 -12.81 4.47 -25.29
C LYS A 378 -12.56 3.11 -24.63
N LYS A 379 -11.43 2.48 -24.91
CA LYS A 379 -11.02 1.24 -24.24
C LYS A 379 -10.85 1.48 -22.75
N ILE A 380 -11.20 0.47 -21.96
CA ILE A 380 -11.03 0.51 -20.51
C ILE A 380 -9.82 -0.33 -20.12
N GLU A 381 -8.95 0.26 -19.31
CA GLU A 381 -7.72 -0.36 -18.83
C GLU A 381 -7.53 -0.13 -17.33
N LEU A 382 -6.73 -0.98 -16.65
CA LEU A 382 -6.38 -0.79 -15.24
C LEU A 382 -5.46 0.40 -15.09
N CYS A 383 -5.71 1.20 -14.06
CA CYS A 383 -4.78 2.23 -13.63
C CYS A 383 -3.52 1.61 -13.00
N HIS A 384 -2.48 2.42 -12.85
CA HIS A 384 -1.39 2.19 -11.92
C HIS A 384 -1.62 3.00 -10.64
N THR A 385 -1.25 2.42 -9.49
CA THR A 385 -1.32 3.09 -8.20
C THR A 385 0.07 3.29 -7.64
N LEU A 386 0.28 4.40 -6.96
CA LEU A 386 1.56 4.77 -6.34
C LEU A 386 1.30 5.39 -4.97
N ASN A 387 2.20 5.14 -4.03
CA ASN A 387 2.19 5.83 -2.76
C ASN A 387 3.58 6.23 -2.30
N GLY A 388 3.62 7.12 -1.32
CA GLY A 388 4.85 7.44 -0.62
C GLY A 388 4.57 8.15 0.69
N SER A 389 5.40 7.89 1.70
CA SER A 389 5.39 8.67 2.93
C SER A 389 6.08 10.01 2.73
N ALA A 390 5.41 11.09 3.05
CA ALA A 390 5.95 12.44 2.87
C ALA A 390 5.82 13.32 4.14
N LEU A 391 6.30 12.90 5.35
CA LEU A 391 7.15 11.79 5.77
C LEU A 391 6.55 11.04 6.97
N ALA A 392 7.24 9.99 7.47
CA ALA A 392 6.91 9.34 8.73
C ALA A 392 7.50 10.14 9.91
N LEU A 393 6.63 10.79 10.71
CA LEU A 393 7.04 11.77 11.71
C LEU A 393 7.98 11.23 12.80
N PRO A 394 7.78 10.06 13.43
CA PRO A 394 8.57 9.65 14.57
C PRO A 394 10.08 9.56 14.28
N ARG A 395 10.46 8.96 13.15
CA ARG A 395 11.88 8.82 12.78
C ARG A 395 12.51 10.13 12.30
N ILE A 396 11.73 10.99 11.62
CA ILE A 396 12.16 12.35 11.29
C ILE A 396 12.40 13.16 12.56
N VAL A 397 11.51 13.07 13.53
CA VAL A 397 11.67 13.72 14.83
C VAL A 397 12.92 13.18 15.53
N ALA A 398 13.09 11.86 15.63
CA ALA A 398 14.28 11.26 16.22
C ALA A 398 15.59 11.81 15.61
N THR A 399 15.63 11.85 14.27
CA THR A 399 16.81 12.37 13.55
C THR A 399 17.03 13.87 13.78
N ILE A 400 15.98 14.69 13.73
CA ILE A 400 16.09 16.14 14.00
C ILE A 400 16.58 16.38 15.44
N LEU A 401 16.02 15.65 16.42
CA LEU A 401 16.45 15.81 17.82
C LEU A 401 17.93 15.49 18.00
N GLU A 402 18.40 14.40 17.45
CA GLU A 402 19.79 13.99 17.58
C GLU A 402 20.74 14.90 16.80
N ASN A 403 20.44 15.18 15.54
CA ASN A 403 21.34 15.95 14.66
C ASN A 403 21.42 17.43 15.01
N ASN A 404 20.37 17.99 15.61
CA ASN A 404 20.27 19.43 15.90
C ASN A 404 20.48 19.78 17.38
N GLN A 405 20.97 18.84 18.20
CA GLN A 405 21.22 19.11 19.61
C GLN A 405 22.34 20.16 19.79
N THR A 406 22.11 21.09 20.72
CA THR A 406 23.05 22.16 21.09
C THR A 406 23.06 22.35 22.60
N PRO A 407 24.02 23.12 23.18
CA PRO A 407 23.99 23.45 24.60
C PRO A 407 22.74 24.22 25.07
N GLN A 408 22.07 24.94 24.16
CA GLN A 408 20.86 25.72 24.49
C GLN A 408 19.55 24.92 24.38
N GLY A 409 19.60 23.77 23.74
CA GLY A 409 18.44 22.95 23.42
C GLY A 409 18.58 22.34 22.03
N ILE A 410 17.46 21.85 21.48
CA ILE A 410 17.45 21.24 20.14
C ILE A 410 16.99 22.31 19.15
N ARG A 411 17.84 22.68 18.23
CA ARG A 411 17.52 23.70 17.22
C ARG A 411 16.45 23.20 16.26
N VAL A 412 15.38 23.95 16.12
CA VAL A 412 14.32 23.66 15.15
C VAL A 412 14.84 24.01 13.73
N PRO A 413 14.63 23.14 12.72
CA PRO A 413 14.92 23.49 11.34
C PRO A 413 14.26 24.82 10.94
N LYS A 414 14.99 25.67 10.23
CA LYS A 414 14.54 27.05 9.92
C LYS A 414 13.17 27.08 9.26
N VAL A 415 12.90 26.13 8.37
CA VAL A 415 11.63 26.04 7.64
C VAL A 415 10.43 25.76 8.57
N LEU A 416 10.66 25.19 9.75
CA LEU A 416 9.62 24.86 10.72
C LEU A 416 9.38 25.95 11.75
N VAL A 417 10.30 26.90 11.95
CA VAL A 417 10.15 27.98 12.92
C VAL A 417 8.84 28.77 12.74
N PRO A 418 8.40 29.13 11.52
CA PRO A 418 7.11 29.80 11.34
C PRO A 418 5.89 28.97 11.78
N TYR A 419 5.98 27.64 11.67
CA TYR A 419 4.92 26.70 12.11
C TYR A 419 4.95 26.45 13.61
N CYS A 420 6.15 26.34 14.19
CA CYS A 420 6.34 26.10 15.63
C CYS A 420 6.09 27.35 16.47
N GLY A 421 6.58 28.50 16.03
CA GLY A 421 6.62 29.75 16.80
C GLY A 421 7.73 29.80 17.84
N PHE A 422 8.74 28.91 17.76
CA PHE A 422 9.94 28.87 18.58
C PHE A 422 11.13 28.31 17.79
N GLU A 423 12.35 28.65 18.24
CA GLU A 423 13.59 28.24 17.58
C GLU A 423 14.25 27.03 18.23
N TYR A 424 13.89 26.70 19.48
CA TYR A 424 14.48 25.62 20.23
C TYR A 424 13.42 24.79 20.96
N LEU A 425 13.60 23.47 20.91
CA LEU A 425 12.98 22.55 21.85
C LEU A 425 13.87 22.47 23.08
N ASP A 426 13.36 22.89 24.22
CA ASP A 426 14.01 22.97 25.51
C ASP A 426 13.02 22.65 26.64
N ASP A 427 13.47 22.77 27.89
CA ASP A 427 12.64 22.53 29.09
C ASP A 427 11.73 23.73 29.47
N LYS A 428 11.80 24.83 28.73
CA LYS A 428 10.93 25.99 28.95
C LYS A 428 9.58 25.76 28.28
N ASN A 429 8.60 25.43 29.10
CA ASN A 429 7.20 25.42 28.67
C ASN A 429 6.71 26.87 28.66
N ASP A 430 6.43 27.40 27.46
CA ASP A 430 5.70 28.65 27.27
C ASP A 430 4.20 28.37 27.34
#